data_d9e01f17551c6caa3d9fc59291a20257
#
_entry.id   d9e01f17551c6caa3d9fc59291a20257
#
_cell.length_a   1.000
_cell.length_b   1.000
_cell.length_c   1.000
_cell.angle_alpha   90.00
_cell.angle_beta   90.00
_cell.angle_gamma   90.00
#
_symmetry.space_group_name_H-M   'P 1'
#
loop_
_entity.id
_entity.type
_entity.pdbx_description
1 polymer ?
#
loop_
_entity_poly.entity_id
_entity_poly.type
_entity_poly.pdbx_seq_one_letter_code
_entity_poly.pdbx_strand_id
1 'polypeptide(L)'
;MPYYPERKQEAPDEERMRTQAAEKRRKRLMRAVVLASCAPIGYGGARLILYQSELAASRETSRELQEIHEQAETETTVPASDITVSPPSPVNTAEPLPAAETSPAGQGTDDGQLRPVAYPDNPMPMITERFLKLRRKSGYIVGWLSMDGVEEAVAQKDNTFFLNHDALGKKNGNGAIFLDEGIRLATRPYTLILYGHNMKSGNMFGSLRKYKNSAYFYQHRTIRFDSMYEDGQYAVFAVLEMDSTPGVARWYDLWSLMTNQKADREEAIRTLERRSAISDSLDVQADDQLLLLVTCLDGDTERLVIAARRLREGETAGGLLMMKSE
;
A
#
# COMPACT_ATOMS: atom_id res chain seq x y z
N MET A 1 -85.65 38.62 40.94
CA MET A 1 -84.57 39.21 40.18
C MET A 1 -83.45 38.21 40.04
N PRO A 2 -83.14 37.68 38.85
CA PRO A 2 -82.02 36.72 38.66
C PRO A 2 -80.72 37.46 38.62
N TYR A 3 -79.75 37.04 39.41
CA TYR A 3 -78.37 37.51 39.42
C TYR A 3 -77.64 36.88 38.27
N TYR A 4 -77.17 37.73 37.31
CA TYR A 4 -76.26 37.35 36.22
C TYR A 4 -74.83 37.64 36.72
N PRO A 5 -73.93 36.62 36.76
CA PRO A 5 -72.51 36.89 37.03
C PRO A 5 -71.89 37.55 35.83
N GLU A 6 -71.29 38.72 36.06
CA GLU A 6 -70.46 39.40 35.05
C GLU A 6 -69.37 38.48 34.54
N ARG A 7 -69.34 38.18 33.26
CA ARG A 7 -68.20 37.59 32.58
C ARG A 7 -67.05 38.60 32.65
N LYS A 8 -66.01 38.27 33.39
CA LYS A 8 -64.76 38.98 33.27
C LYS A 8 -64.31 38.88 31.81
N GLN A 9 -64.38 40.03 31.10
CA GLN A 9 -63.72 40.17 29.81
C GLN A 9 -62.23 40.09 30.10
N GLU A 10 -61.59 38.99 29.73
CA GLU A 10 -60.12 38.87 29.71
C GLU A 10 -59.61 40.00 28.81
N ALA A 11 -58.71 40.81 29.32
CA ALA A 11 -58.21 41.98 28.65
C ALA A 11 -57.61 41.61 27.24
N PRO A 12 -57.98 42.35 26.19
CA PRO A 12 -57.52 42.09 24.80
C PRO A 12 -56.01 42.07 24.66
N ASP A 13 -55.26 42.56 25.59
CA ASP A 13 -53.79 42.59 25.60
C ASP A 13 -53.14 41.26 26.01
N GLU A 14 -53.78 40.44 26.87
CA GLU A 14 -53.20 39.11 27.22
C GLU A 14 -53.30 38.10 26.07
N GLU A 15 -54.36 38.11 25.32
CA GLU A 15 -54.52 37.22 24.17
C GLU A 15 -53.54 37.61 23.02
N ARG A 16 -53.33 38.89 22.83
CA ARG A 16 -52.30 39.39 21.88
C ARG A 16 -50.87 39.03 22.32
N MET A 17 -50.57 39.10 23.62
CA MET A 17 -49.27 38.70 24.14
C MET A 17 -49.06 37.17 24.00
N ARG A 18 -50.06 36.36 24.24
CA ARG A 18 -50.01 34.87 24.08
C ARG A 18 -49.79 34.52 22.63
N THR A 19 -50.50 35.14 21.68
CA THR A 19 -50.34 34.91 20.23
C THR A 19 -48.96 35.33 19.74
N GLN A 20 -48.43 36.50 20.16
CA GLN A 20 -47.09 36.95 19.81
C GLN A 20 -45.98 36.02 20.39
N ALA A 21 -46.15 35.53 21.61
CA ALA A 21 -45.23 34.58 22.24
C ALA A 21 -45.22 33.21 21.51
N ALA A 22 -46.40 32.73 21.11
CA ALA A 22 -46.54 31.51 20.32
C ALA A 22 -45.88 31.68 18.91
N GLU A 23 -46.06 32.80 18.26
CA GLU A 23 -45.43 33.08 16.97
C GLU A 23 -43.90 33.19 17.05
N LYS A 24 -43.39 33.86 18.10
CA LYS A 24 -41.93 33.90 18.38
C LYS A 24 -41.37 32.52 18.66
N ARG A 25 -42.09 31.68 19.42
CA ARG A 25 -41.70 30.28 19.69
C ARG A 25 -41.69 29.43 18.43
N ARG A 26 -42.72 29.59 17.57
CA ARG A 26 -42.78 28.88 16.27
C ARG A 26 -41.64 29.29 15.33
N LYS A 27 -41.32 30.60 15.24
CA LYS A 27 -40.19 31.11 14.45
C LYS A 27 -38.83 30.59 14.97
N ARG A 28 -38.66 30.53 16.32
CA ARG A 28 -37.44 29.90 16.91
C ARG A 28 -37.34 28.43 16.61
N LEU A 29 -38.44 27.68 16.73
CA LEU A 29 -38.50 26.28 16.44
C LEU A 29 -38.17 26.00 14.97
N MET A 30 -38.80 26.74 14.04
CA MET A 30 -38.49 26.62 12.60
C MET A 30 -37.02 26.93 12.30
N ARG A 31 -36.42 27.97 12.90
CA ARG A 31 -34.98 28.27 12.73
C ARG A 31 -34.11 27.11 13.26
N ALA A 32 -34.44 26.58 14.42
CA ALA A 32 -33.73 25.42 14.97
C ALA A 32 -33.83 24.17 14.07
N VAL A 33 -35.00 23.89 13.51
CA VAL A 33 -35.20 22.78 12.56
C VAL A 33 -34.40 23.00 11.28
N VAL A 34 -34.42 24.20 10.71
CA VAL A 34 -33.62 24.54 9.52
C VAL A 34 -32.13 24.40 9.79
N LEU A 35 -31.63 24.92 10.92
CA LEU A 35 -30.21 24.75 11.29
C LEU A 35 -29.83 23.29 11.50
N ALA A 36 -30.68 22.51 12.17
CA ALA A 36 -30.46 21.08 12.38
C ALA A 36 -30.46 20.28 11.06
N SER A 37 -31.26 20.71 10.07
CA SER A 37 -31.27 20.08 8.74
C SER A 37 -30.10 20.48 7.85
N CYS A 38 -29.59 21.70 8.00
CA CYS A 38 -28.44 22.19 7.21
C CYS A 38 -27.09 21.72 7.76
N ALA A 39 -26.99 21.44 9.08
CA ALA A 39 -25.74 21.05 9.70
C ALA A 39 -25.12 19.76 9.10
N PRO A 40 -25.85 18.65 8.87
CA PRO A 40 -25.30 17.44 8.26
C PRO A 40 -24.88 17.67 6.80
N ILE A 41 -25.59 18.53 6.05
CA ILE A 41 -25.24 18.88 4.66
C ILE A 41 -23.93 19.67 4.65
N GLY A 42 -23.81 20.66 5.54
CA GLY A 42 -22.56 21.43 5.67
C GLY A 42 -21.38 20.57 6.10
N TYR A 43 -21.58 19.67 7.06
CA TYR A 43 -20.55 18.72 7.49
C TYR A 43 -20.16 17.76 6.36
N GLY A 44 -21.13 17.19 5.65
CA GLY A 44 -20.87 16.30 4.51
C GLY A 44 -20.13 17.00 3.38
N GLY A 45 -20.51 18.24 3.06
CA GLY A 45 -19.83 19.07 2.07
C GLY A 45 -18.38 19.38 2.46
N ALA A 46 -18.13 19.77 3.71
CA ALA A 46 -16.80 20.04 4.22
C ALA A 46 -15.91 18.76 4.16
N ARG A 47 -16.45 17.61 4.57
CA ARG A 47 -15.73 16.31 4.48
C ARG A 47 -15.40 15.94 3.04
N LEU A 48 -16.32 16.20 2.10
CA LEU A 48 -16.07 15.93 0.68
C LEU A 48 -14.95 16.83 0.12
N ILE A 49 -14.94 18.11 0.47
CA ILE A 49 -13.89 19.06 0.05
C ILE A 49 -12.54 18.63 0.62
N LEU A 50 -12.46 18.26 1.90
CA LEU A 50 -11.24 17.76 2.51
C LEU A 50 -10.75 16.50 1.81
N TYR A 51 -11.62 15.51 1.55
CA TYR A 51 -11.27 14.31 0.83
C TYR A 51 -10.72 14.61 -0.56
N GLN A 52 -11.36 15.50 -1.32
CA GLN A 52 -10.88 15.89 -2.66
C GLN A 52 -9.53 16.61 -2.61
N SER A 53 -9.29 17.45 -1.60
CA SER A 53 -7.99 18.11 -1.43
C SER A 53 -6.87 17.14 -1.07
N GLU A 54 -7.14 16.15 -0.20
CA GLU A 54 -6.17 15.09 0.14
C GLU A 54 -5.86 14.22 -1.10
N LEU A 55 -6.88 13.89 -1.90
CA LEU A 55 -6.70 13.13 -3.13
C LEU A 55 -5.86 13.89 -4.17
N ALA A 56 -6.11 15.19 -4.31
CA ALA A 56 -5.31 16.05 -5.19
C ALA A 56 -3.85 16.14 -4.73
N ALA A 57 -3.61 16.34 -3.44
CA ALA A 57 -2.27 16.38 -2.86
C ALA A 57 -1.53 15.03 -3.03
N SER A 58 -2.23 13.90 -2.86
CA SER A 58 -1.66 12.57 -3.10
C SER A 58 -1.19 12.42 -4.55
N ARG A 59 -2.05 12.78 -5.51
CA ARG A 59 -1.71 12.72 -6.95
C ARG A 59 -0.54 13.62 -7.32
N GLU A 60 -0.45 14.80 -6.73
CA GLU A 60 0.66 15.71 -6.96
C GLU A 60 1.97 15.13 -6.43
N THR A 61 1.96 14.57 -5.23
CA THR A 61 3.12 13.88 -4.64
C THR A 61 3.56 12.70 -5.52
N SER A 62 2.62 11.83 -5.95
CA SER A 62 2.93 10.70 -6.82
C SER A 62 3.53 11.17 -8.15
N ARG A 63 2.96 12.22 -8.77
CA ARG A 63 3.48 12.78 -10.02
C ARG A 63 4.88 13.36 -9.86
N GLU A 64 5.14 14.14 -8.80
CA GLU A 64 6.48 14.70 -8.53
C GLU A 64 7.52 13.59 -8.41
N LEU A 65 7.21 12.53 -7.66
CA LEU A 65 8.11 11.39 -7.48
C LEU A 65 8.28 10.58 -8.76
N GLN A 66 7.22 10.41 -9.56
CA GLN A 66 7.26 9.74 -10.85
C GLN A 66 8.17 10.49 -11.84
N GLU A 67 8.04 11.81 -11.94
CA GLU A 67 8.92 12.63 -12.80
C GLU A 67 10.41 12.46 -12.44
N ILE A 68 10.73 12.39 -11.12
CA ILE A 68 12.11 12.14 -10.66
C ILE A 68 12.58 10.73 -11.02
N HIS A 69 11.70 9.74 -10.86
CA HIS A 69 11.99 8.35 -11.17
C HIS A 69 12.27 8.17 -12.67
N GLU A 70 11.40 8.68 -13.54
CA GLU A 70 11.54 8.60 -15.01
C GLU A 70 12.80 9.32 -15.51
N GLN A 71 13.10 10.51 -14.98
CA GLN A 71 14.33 11.23 -15.31
C GLN A 71 15.58 10.43 -14.93
N ALA A 72 15.55 9.79 -13.76
CA ALA A 72 16.66 9.00 -13.28
C ALA A 72 16.87 7.71 -14.11
N GLU A 73 15.78 7.07 -14.59
CA GLU A 73 15.85 5.92 -15.51
C GLU A 73 16.47 6.33 -16.86
N THR A 74 16.05 7.46 -17.41
CA THR A 74 16.54 7.95 -18.70
C THR A 74 18.04 8.26 -18.67
N GLU A 75 18.53 8.87 -17.59
CA GLU A 75 19.97 9.17 -17.42
C GLU A 75 20.82 7.91 -17.26
N THR A 76 20.30 6.86 -16.67
CA THR A 76 21.01 5.57 -16.48
C THR A 76 21.16 4.81 -17.81
N THR A 77 20.30 5.06 -18.80
CA THR A 77 20.32 4.41 -20.12
C THR A 77 21.25 5.09 -21.13
N VAL A 78 21.81 6.26 -20.82
CA VAL A 78 22.82 6.92 -21.69
C VAL A 78 24.20 6.34 -21.39
N PRO A 79 24.93 5.75 -22.35
CA PRO A 79 26.28 5.22 -22.09
C PRO A 79 27.18 6.35 -21.60
N ALA A 80 27.88 6.10 -20.51
CA ALA A 80 28.85 7.02 -19.92
C ALA A 80 30.05 7.20 -20.81
N SER A 81 29.94 8.08 -21.82
CA SER A 81 31.06 8.67 -22.55
C SER A 81 31.13 10.12 -22.09
N ASP A 82 32.23 10.45 -21.39
CA ASP A 82 32.64 11.78 -20.96
C ASP A 82 31.86 12.46 -19.85
N ILE A 83 32.06 11.99 -18.62
CA ILE A 83 31.97 12.89 -17.45
C ILE A 83 33.08 12.51 -16.46
N THR A 84 34.15 13.32 -16.49
CA THR A 84 35.17 13.34 -15.42
C THR A 84 34.54 14.07 -14.22
N VAL A 85 34.03 13.36 -13.26
CA VAL A 85 33.56 13.93 -11.99
C VAL A 85 34.43 13.39 -10.87
N SER A 86 35.14 14.29 -10.19
CA SER A 86 35.87 14.01 -8.97
C SER A 86 34.90 13.52 -7.86
N PRO A 87 35.27 12.50 -7.08
CA PRO A 87 34.37 11.95 -6.06
C PRO A 87 34.14 12.96 -4.93
N PRO A 88 32.91 13.11 -4.42
CA PRO A 88 32.66 13.84 -3.18
C PRO A 88 33.14 13.03 -1.99
N SER A 89 33.76 13.72 -1.03
CA SER A 89 34.25 13.16 0.23
C SER A 89 33.14 12.43 1.03
N PRO A 90 33.47 11.34 1.71
CA PRO A 90 32.46 10.52 2.41
C PRO A 90 31.91 11.26 3.62
N VAL A 91 30.58 11.39 3.70
CA VAL A 91 29.89 11.75 4.94
C VAL A 91 29.76 10.46 5.75
N ASN A 92 30.58 10.38 6.79
CA ASN A 92 30.53 9.33 7.81
C ASN A 92 29.24 9.42 8.61
N THR A 93 28.43 8.37 8.62
CA THR A 93 27.78 7.83 9.82
C THR A 93 26.95 6.60 9.46
N ALA A 94 27.57 5.43 9.46
CA ALA A 94 26.94 4.14 9.75
C ALA A 94 28.03 3.23 10.29
N GLU A 95 27.86 2.72 11.49
CA GLU A 95 28.70 1.68 12.05
C GLU A 95 28.75 0.46 11.12
N PRO A 96 29.92 -0.15 10.92
CA PRO A 96 30.03 -1.35 10.10
C PRO A 96 29.42 -2.53 10.85
N LEU A 97 28.40 -3.15 10.26
CA LEU A 97 27.96 -4.50 10.64
C LEU A 97 29.10 -5.50 10.42
N PRO A 98 29.26 -6.52 11.27
CA PRO A 98 30.33 -7.49 11.13
C PRO A 98 30.25 -8.18 9.76
N ALA A 99 31.37 -8.22 9.07
CA ALA A 99 31.53 -8.90 7.80
C ALA A 99 31.14 -10.37 7.96
N ALA A 100 30.17 -10.81 7.14
CA ALA A 100 29.95 -12.24 6.95
C ALA A 100 31.18 -12.84 6.30
N GLU A 101 31.87 -13.72 6.99
CA GLU A 101 33.00 -14.46 6.49
C GLU A 101 32.59 -15.22 5.23
N THR A 102 33.21 -14.88 4.09
CA THR A 102 33.14 -15.64 2.86
C THR A 102 33.89 -16.96 3.07
N SER A 103 33.18 -17.99 3.47
CA SER A 103 33.74 -19.36 3.41
C SER A 103 33.83 -19.83 1.97
N PRO A 104 34.94 -20.50 1.60
CA PRO A 104 35.10 -21.04 0.24
C PRO A 104 34.08 -22.17 -0.01
N ALA A 105 33.67 -22.32 -1.28
CA ALA A 105 32.77 -23.36 -1.74
C ALA A 105 33.25 -24.76 -1.30
N GLY A 106 32.73 -25.20 -0.16
CA GLY A 106 32.88 -26.55 0.35
C GLY A 106 31.57 -27.28 0.13
N GLN A 107 31.62 -28.56 -0.19
CA GLN A 107 30.52 -29.51 -0.31
C GLN A 107 29.59 -29.36 0.90
N GLY A 108 28.55 -28.55 0.79
CA GLY A 108 27.60 -28.31 1.85
C GLY A 108 26.61 -29.47 1.91
N THR A 109 26.56 -30.15 3.05
CA THR A 109 25.37 -30.88 3.45
C THR A 109 24.19 -29.90 3.37
N ASP A 110 23.15 -30.29 2.63
CA ASP A 110 21.88 -29.54 2.59
C ASP A 110 21.33 -29.52 4.01
N ASP A 111 21.56 -28.41 4.71
CA ASP A 111 21.11 -28.18 6.09
C ASP A 111 19.61 -27.79 6.15
N GLY A 112 18.92 -27.84 5.01
CA GLY A 112 17.53 -27.45 4.88
C GLY A 112 17.28 -25.95 5.08
N GLN A 113 18.35 -25.14 5.16
CA GLN A 113 18.23 -23.68 5.33
C GLN A 113 18.43 -22.94 4.01
N LEU A 114 17.58 -21.97 3.77
CA LEU A 114 17.70 -21.05 2.65
C LEU A 114 18.80 -20.01 2.92
N ARG A 115 19.54 -19.66 1.88
CA ARG A 115 20.56 -18.59 1.92
C ARG A 115 19.98 -17.32 1.33
N PRO A 116 20.47 -16.13 1.70
CA PRO A 116 20.01 -14.86 1.10
C PRO A 116 20.08 -14.91 -0.42
N VAL A 117 19.12 -14.24 -1.08
CA VAL A 117 19.07 -14.17 -2.55
C VAL A 117 20.33 -13.50 -3.07
N ALA A 118 20.98 -14.10 -4.06
CA ALA A 118 22.20 -13.58 -4.66
C ALA A 118 21.89 -12.61 -5.81
N TYR A 119 22.65 -11.52 -5.89
CA TYR A 119 22.59 -10.54 -6.98
C TYR A 119 24.02 -10.31 -7.50
N PRO A 120 24.41 -10.98 -8.58
CA PRO A 120 25.80 -10.89 -9.12
C PRO A 120 26.24 -9.46 -9.44
N ASP A 121 25.32 -8.63 -9.96
CA ASP A 121 25.59 -7.26 -10.37
C ASP A 121 25.69 -6.27 -9.19
N ASN A 122 25.17 -6.62 -8.03
CA ASN A 122 25.27 -5.82 -6.81
C ASN A 122 25.51 -6.73 -5.59
N PRO A 123 26.68 -7.39 -5.50
CA PRO A 123 26.98 -8.36 -4.43
C PRO A 123 26.97 -7.72 -3.04
N MET A 124 27.34 -6.44 -2.95
CA MET A 124 27.17 -5.62 -1.75
C MET A 124 26.02 -4.64 -1.99
N PRO A 125 24.96 -4.62 -1.15
CA PRO A 125 23.76 -3.84 -1.43
C PRO A 125 24.06 -2.33 -1.37
N MET A 126 24.43 -1.77 -2.51
CA MET A 126 24.63 -0.33 -2.70
C MET A 126 23.36 0.30 -3.25
N ILE A 127 22.99 1.45 -2.70
CA ILE A 127 21.81 2.21 -3.17
C ILE A 127 22.09 2.70 -4.59
N THR A 128 21.19 2.41 -5.52
CA THR A 128 21.33 2.83 -6.91
C THR A 128 21.17 4.35 -7.06
N GLU A 129 21.79 4.93 -8.11
CA GLU A 129 21.75 6.38 -8.38
C GLU A 129 20.32 6.92 -8.45
N ARG A 130 19.40 6.16 -9.07
CA ARG A 130 17.98 6.47 -9.15
C ARG A 130 17.36 6.67 -7.76
N PHE A 131 17.64 5.77 -6.84
CA PHE A 131 17.10 5.86 -5.48
C PHE A 131 17.82 6.90 -4.63
N LEU A 132 19.07 7.23 -4.89
CA LEU A 132 19.72 8.36 -4.26
C LEU A 132 18.98 9.68 -4.58
N LYS A 133 18.52 9.87 -5.83
CA LYS A 133 17.73 11.06 -6.21
C LYS A 133 16.36 11.09 -5.49
N LEU A 134 15.61 9.99 -5.49
CA LEU A 134 14.33 9.88 -4.79
C LEU A 134 14.48 10.11 -3.28
N ARG A 135 15.53 9.55 -2.68
CA ARG A 135 15.80 9.68 -1.23
C ARG A 135 16.24 11.08 -0.80
N ARG A 136 16.71 11.92 -1.71
CA ARG A 136 16.91 13.36 -1.44
C ARG A 136 15.58 14.07 -1.18
N LYS A 137 14.47 13.60 -1.77
CA LYS A 137 13.11 14.13 -1.51
C LYS A 137 12.53 13.57 -0.21
N SER A 138 12.68 12.27 0.01
CA SER A 138 12.22 11.62 1.24
C SER A 138 13.11 10.43 1.58
N GLY A 139 13.74 10.47 2.75
CA GLY A 139 14.53 9.35 3.28
C GLY A 139 13.71 8.08 3.56
N TYR A 140 12.38 8.19 3.55
CA TYR A 140 11.48 7.05 3.71
C TYR A 140 11.37 6.17 2.48
N ILE A 141 11.69 6.68 1.27
CA ILE A 141 11.54 5.93 0.01
C ILE A 141 12.59 4.81 -0.04
N VAL A 142 12.11 3.57 -0.21
CA VAL A 142 12.94 2.35 -0.23
C VAL A 142 12.72 1.50 -1.49
N GLY A 143 11.70 1.82 -2.30
CA GLY A 143 11.37 1.08 -3.52
C GLY A 143 10.43 1.86 -4.42
N TRP A 144 10.16 1.26 -5.59
CA TRP A 144 9.22 1.73 -6.59
C TRP A 144 8.39 0.56 -7.10
N LEU A 145 7.07 0.71 -7.12
CA LEU A 145 6.14 -0.32 -7.56
C LEU A 145 5.43 0.11 -8.84
N SER A 146 5.56 -0.68 -9.89
CA SER A 146 4.90 -0.49 -11.18
C SER A 146 4.05 -1.72 -11.54
N MET A 147 2.76 -1.50 -11.73
CA MET A 147 1.81 -2.49 -12.22
C MET A 147 0.57 -1.79 -12.80
N ASP A 148 -0.37 -2.53 -13.40
CA ASP A 148 -1.58 -1.91 -13.95
C ASP A 148 -2.35 -1.10 -12.91
N GLY A 149 -2.45 0.20 -13.16
CA GLY A 149 -3.14 1.15 -12.30
C GLY A 149 -2.37 1.57 -11.04
N VAL A 150 -1.08 1.17 -10.90
CA VAL A 150 -0.20 1.58 -9.79
C VAL A 150 1.17 1.94 -10.34
N GLU A 151 1.60 3.17 -10.09
CA GLU A 151 2.94 3.67 -10.38
C GLU A 151 3.36 4.57 -9.21
N GLU A 152 3.94 3.95 -8.16
CA GLU A 152 4.07 4.59 -6.85
C GLU A 152 5.40 4.30 -6.15
N ALA A 153 5.90 5.31 -5.46
CA ALA A 153 7.00 5.14 -4.52
C ALA A 153 6.58 4.27 -3.33
N VAL A 154 7.44 3.33 -2.94
CA VAL A 154 7.28 2.51 -1.74
C VAL A 154 8.12 3.10 -0.62
N ALA A 155 7.46 3.43 0.48
CA ALA A 155 8.09 3.98 1.67
C ALA A 155 8.30 2.92 2.76
N GLN A 156 9.13 3.20 3.77
CA GLN A 156 9.27 2.34 4.95
C GLN A 156 9.52 3.17 6.21
N LYS A 157 8.78 2.83 7.25
CA LYS A 157 9.00 3.29 8.63
C LYS A 157 8.43 2.25 9.59
N ASP A 158 7.35 2.54 10.29
CA ASP A 158 6.55 1.59 11.05
C ASP A 158 5.25 1.26 10.29
N ASN A 159 4.60 0.14 10.63
CA ASN A 159 3.43 -0.36 9.91
C ASN A 159 2.15 0.47 10.12
N THR A 160 2.22 1.60 10.82
CA THR A 160 1.07 2.49 11.09
C THR A 160 1.22 3.88 10.49
N PHE A 161 2.45 4.37 10.33
CA PHE A 161 2.73 5.74 9.91
C PHE A 161 2.13 6.07 8.54
N PHE A 162 2.37 5.20 7.55
CA PHE A 162 1.92 5.41 6.18
C PHE A 162 0.45 5.08 5.94
N LEU A 163 -0.30 4.68 6.96
CA LEU A 163 -1.76 4.61 6.88
C LEU A 163 -2.41 5.98 6.74
N ASN A 164 -1.71 7.05 7.17
CA ASN A 164 -2.23 8.43 7.11
C ASN A 164 -1.16 9.49 6.79
N HIS A 165 -0.05 9.05 6.16
CA HIS A 165 1.00 9.93 5.63
C HIS A 165 1.40 9.47 4.22
N ASP A 166 1.67 10.42 3.32
CA ASP A 166 2.20 10.12 2.00
C ASP A 166 3.69 9.70 2.04
N ALA A 167 4.25 9.32 0.89
CA ALA A 167 5.65 8.87 0.78
C ALA A 167 6.69 9.96 1.12
N LEU A 168 6.28 11.24 1.15
CA LEU A 168 7.11 12.36 1.64
C LEU A 168 7.02 12.55 3.16
N GLY A 169 6.17 11.78 3.85
CA GLY A 169 5.90 11.90 5.29
C GLY A 169 4.93 13.02 5.67
N LYS A 170 4.23 13.62 4.71
CA LYS A 170 3.19 14.60 4.96
C LYS A 170 1.88 13.91 5.31
N LYS A 171 1.12 14.47 6.26
CA LYS A 171 -0.19 13.93 6.65
C LYS A 171 -1.16 13.93 5.46
N ASN A 172 -1.68 12.75 5.13
CA ASN A 172 -2.62 12.53 4.04
C ASN A 172 -3.45 11.26 4.33
N GLY A 173 -4.77 11.36 4.37
CA GLY A 173 -5.66 10.24 4.66
C GLY A 173 -5.66 9.12 3.61
N ASN A 174 -5.09 9.34 2.42
CA ASN A 174 -4.90 8.29 1.42
C ASN A 174 -3.68 7.40 1.72
N GLY A 175 -2.80 7.82 2.64
CA GLY A 175 -1.60 7.08 2.99
C GLY A 175 -0.58 6.99 1.86
N ALA A 176 0.29 5.98 1.95
CA ALA A 176 1.23 5.57 0.90
C ALA A 176 1.28 4.04 0.80
N ILE A 177 1.90 3.52 -0.26
CA ILE A 177 2.33 2.12 -0.31
C ILE A 177 3.60 2.01 0.52
N PHE A 178 3.68 1.00 1.40
CA PHE A 178 4.83 0.86 2.29
C PHE A 178 5.25 -0.59 2.50
N LEU A 179 6.56 -0.77 2.68
CA LEU A 179 7.19 -2.04 3.00
C LEU A 179 7.03 -2.31 4.51
N ASP A 180 6.78 -3.57 4.85
CA ASP A 180 6.68 -4.01 6.26
C ASP A 180 7.92 -3.60 7.08
N GLU A 181 7.69 -3.13 8.31
CA GLU A 181 8.74 -2.61 9.20
C GLU A 181 9.81 -3.64 9.57
N GLY A 182 9.45 -4.93 9.62
CA GLY A 182 10.36 -6.04 9.93
C GLY A 182 11.28 -6.43 8.78
N ILE A 183 11.04 -5.94 7.56
CA ILE A 183 11.81 -6.32 6.38
C ILE A 183 13.01 -5.40 6.20
N ARG A 184 14.18 -5.99 6.09
CA ARG A 184 15.45 -5.30 5.79
C ARG A 184 15.90 -5.64 4.38
N LEU A 185 15.70 -4.75 3.42
CA LEU A 185 16.07 -4.98 2.01
C LEU A 185 17.55 -5.35 1.82
N ALA A 186 18.45 -4.76 2.62
CA ALA A 186 19.88 -5.06 2.55
C ALA A 186 20.23 -6.53 2.86
N THR A 187 19.39 -7.25 3.60
CA THR A 187 19.59 -8.67 3.89
C THR A 187 19.04 -9.59 2.82
N ARG A 188 18.39 -9.04 1.80
CA ARG A 188 17.80 -9.76 0.65
C ARG A 188 16.90 -10.91 1.09
N PRO A 189 15.81 -10.63 1.82
CA PRO A 189 14.93 -11.67 2.33
C PRO A 189 14.17 -12.35 1.18
N TYR A 190 13.77 -13.59 1.41
CA TYR A 190 12.97 -14.36 0.45
C TYR A 190 11.52 -13.87 0.29
N THR A 191 11.03 -13.03 1.18
CA THR A 191 9.68 -12.49 1.10
C THR A 191 9.67 -11.00 1.37
N LEU A 192 9.02 -10.27 0.48
CA LEU A 192 8.73 -8.84 0.60
C LEU A 192 7.23 -8.66 0.80
N ILE A 193 6.82 -7.86 1.76
CA ILE A 193 5.40 -7.57 2.03
C ILE A 193 5.19 -6.06 1.91
N LEU A 194 4.36 -5.67 0.95
CA LEU A 194 3.94 -4.29 0.74
C LEU A 194 2.48 -4.12 1.17
N TYR A 195 2.21 -3.07 1.92
CA TYR A 195 0.88 -2.67 2.34
C TYR A 195 0.43 -1.42 1.61
N GLY A 196 -0.86 -1.31 1.36
CA GLY A 196 -1.47 -0.12 0.78
C GLY A 196 -2.98 -0.09 0.97
N HIS A 197 -3.57 1.10 0.99
CA HIS A 197 -5.00 1.26 1.12
C HIS A 197 -5.77 0.78 -0.11
N ASN A 198 -6.90 0.13 0.14
CA ASN A 198 -7.87 -0.23 -0.88
C ASN A 198 -8.79 0.96 -1.19
N MET A 199 -8.33 1.87 -2.02
CA MET A 199 -9.07 3.08 -2.34
C MET A 199 -10.18 2.81 -3.37
N LYS A 200 -11.41 3.28 -3.10
CA LYS A 200 -12.51 3.20 -4.07
C LYS A 200 -12.22 3.97 -5.36
N SER A 201 -11.35 4.96 -5.32
CA SER A 201 -10.85 5.70 -6.49
C SER A 201 -9.96 4.88 -7.42
N GLY A 202 -9.55 3.67 -7.01
CA GLY A 202 -8.59 2.83 -7.73
C GLY A 202 -7.12 3.16 -7.43
N ASN A 203 -6.83 4.25 -6.70
CA ASN A 203 -5.48 4.62 -6.30
C ASN A 203 -4.93 3.63 -5.25
N MET A 204 -3.63 3.70 -5.00
CA MET A 204 -2.93 2.77 -4.10
C MET A 204 -3.24 1.32 -4.49
N PHE A 205 -3.72 0.49 -3.59
CA PHE A 205 -4.09 -0.89 -3.87
C PHE A 205 -5.58 -1.10 -4.22
N GLY A 206 -6.30 -0.04 -4.59
CA GLY A 206 -7.70 -0.15 -5.03
C GLY A 206 -7.88 -0.99 -6.30
N SER A 207 -6.88 -1.03 -7.19
CA SER A 207 -6.88 -1.85 -8.42
C SER A 207 -6.69 -3.35 -8.16
N LEU A 208 -6.15 -3.78 -7.00
CA LEU A 208 -5.87 -5.19 -6.70
C LEU A 208 -7.10 -6.08 -6.73
N ARG A 209 -8.30 -5.53 -6.47
CA ARG A 209 -9.56 -6.28 -6.58
C ARG A 209 -9.82 -6.87 -7.97
N LYS A 210 -9.24 -6.28 -9.01
CA LYS A 210 -9.38 -6.76 -10.39
C LYS A 210 -8.74 -8.14 -10.57
N TYR A 211 -7.70 -8.47 -9.78
CA TYR A 211 -7.02 -9.78 -9.83
C TYR A 211 -7.92 -10.96 -9.44
N LYS A 212 -9.08 -10.72 -8.84
CA LYS A 212 -10.11 -11.75 -8.60
C LYS A 212 -10.75 -12.25 -9.90
N ASN A 213 -10.61 -11.51 -11.00
CA ASN A 213 -11.05 -11.90 -12.32
C ASN A 213 -9.91 -12.62 -13.05
N SER A 214 -10.16 -13.86 -13.50
CA SER A 214 -9.14 -14.69 -14.15
C SER A 214 -8.56 -14.06 -15.42
N ALA A 215 -9.39 -13.42 -16.26
CA ALA A 215 -8.90 -12.77 -17.47
C ALA A 215 -7.94 -11.63 -17.13
N TYR A 216 -8.30 -10.80 -16.14
CA TYR A 216 -7.43 -9.73 -15.68
C TYR A 216 -6.12 -10.26 -15.08
N PHE A 217 -6.21 -11.31 -14.23
CA PHE A 217 -5.04 -11.96 -13.64
C PHE A 217 -4.02 -12.36 -14.70
N TYR A 218 -4.43 -13.04 -15.76
CA TYR A 218 -3.51 -13.50 -16.80
C TYR A 218 -3.01 -12.37 -17.70
N GLN A 219 -3.81 -11.34 -17.95
CA GLN A 219 -3.41 -10.17 -18.76
C GLN A 219 -2.41 -9.27 -18.02
N HIS A 220 -2.51 -9.15 -16.70
CA HIS A 220 -1.71 -8.25 -15.87
C HIS A 220 -0.82 -9.01 -14.89
N ARG A 221 -0.31 -10.15 -15.32
CA ARG A 221 0.43 -11.10 -14.46
C ARG A 221 1.75 -10.56 -13.95
N THR A 222 2.34 -9.57 -14.61
CA THR A 222 3.66 -9.05 -14.27
C THR A 222 3.57 -7.81 -13.40
N ILE A 223 4.37 -7.79 -12.33
CA ILE A 223 4.57 -6.68 -11.43
C ILE A 223 6.05 -6.35 -11.45
N ARG A 224 6.41 -5.07 -11.54
CA ARG A 224 7.78 -4.60 -11.31
C ARG A 224 7.84 -3.97 -9.93
N PHE A 225 8.75 -4.45 -9.11
CA PHE A 225 9.12 -3.81 -7.85
C PHE A 225 10.63 -3.65 -7.81
N ASP A 226 11.07 -2.41 -7.90
CA ASP A 226 12.46 -2.05 -7.77
C ASP A 226 12.72 -1.64 -6.33
N SER A 227 13.60 -2.35 -5.67
CA SER A 227 14.13 -1.92 -4.37
C SER A 227 15.18 -0.82 -4.57
N MET A 228 15.55 -0.13 -3.51
CA MET A 228 16.65 0.84 -3.61
C MET A 228 18.00 0.19 -3.96
N TYR A 229 18.08 -1.13 -3.99
CA TYR A 229 19.30 -1.88 -4.29
C TYR A 229 19.24 -2.61 -5.62
N GLU A 230 18.08 -3.17 -6.00
CA GLU A 230 17.93 -4.03 -7.17
C GLU A 230 16.59 -3.83 -7.85
N ASP A 231 16.59 -3.95 -9.18
CA ASP A 231 15.39 -4.02 -9.99
C ASP A 231 14.79 -5.43 -9.90
N GLY A 232 13.47 -5.52 -9.89
CA GLY A 232 12.78 -6.79 -9.78
C GLY A 232 11.52 -6.89 -10.63
N GLN A 233 11.41 -7.98 -11.39
CA GLN A 233 10.17 -8.35 -12.07
C GLN A 233 9.59 -9.61 -11.41
N TYR A 234 8.30 -9.59 -11.19
CA TYR A 234 7.58 -10.63 -10.46
C TYR A 234 6.38 -11.11 -11.28
N ALA A 235 6.09 -12.40 -11.22
CA ALA A 235 4.92 -13.01 -11.83
C ALA A 235 3.90 -13.36 -10.74
N VAL A 236 2.69 -12.86 -10.86
CA VAL A 236 1.59 -13.20 -9.95
C VAL A 236 1.21 -14.67 -10.12
N PHE A 237 1.11 -15.40 -9.00
CA PHE A 237 0.74 -16.80 -8.98
C PHE A 237 -0.45 -17.12 -8.06
N ALA A 238 -0.77 -16.24 -7.10
CA ALA A 238 -1.89 -16.47 -6.20
C ALA A 238 -2.62 -15.18 -5.81
N VAL A 239 -3.92 -15.33 -5.59
CA VAL A 239 -4.83 -14.29 -5.09
C VAL A 239 -5.56 -14.84 -3.88
N LEU A 240 -5.31 -14.30 -2.69
CA LEU A 240 -5.85 -14.82 -1.44
C LEU A 240 -6.74 -13.76 -0.77
N GLU A 241 -7.97 -14.16 -0.43
CA GLU A 241 -8.81 -13.44 0.52
C GLU A 241 -8.63 -14.08 1.90
N MET A 242 -8.12 -13.31 2.84
CA MET A 242 -7.84 -13.81 4.18
C MET A 242 -8.42 -12.88 5.26
N ASP A 243 -8.51 -13.39 6.47
CA ASP A 243 -8.76 -12.62 7.67
C ASP A 243 -7.44 -12.46 8.45
N SER A 244 -7.18 -11.28 8.98
CA SER A 244 -5.99 -11.03 9.80
C SER A 244 -6.14 -11.46 11.25
N THR A 245 -7.34 -11.92 11.66
CA THR A 245 -7.63 -12.40 13.03
C THR A 245 -7.18 -13.85 13.19
N PRO A 246 -6.20 -14.15 14.05
CA PRO A 246 -5.76 -15.51 14.30
C PRO A 246 -6.89 -16.43 14.74
N GLY A 247 -6.88 -17.67 14.22
CA GLY A 247 -7.81 -18.73 14.61
C GLY A 247 -9.17 -18.75 13.91
N VAL A 248 -9.47 -17.76 13.06
CA VAL A 248 -10.67 -17.83 12.20
C VAL A 248 -10.39 -18.66 10.93
N ALA A 249 -11.44 -19.19 10.30
CA ALA A 249 -11.30 -20.14 9.18
C ALA A 249 -10.51 -19.60 7.98
N ARG A 250 -10.59 -18.29 7.70
CA ARG A 250 -9.84 -17.64 6.62
C ARG A 250 -8.51 -17.03 7.05
N TRP A 251 -8.11 -17.21 8.31
CA TRP A 251 -6.80 -16.74 8.76
C TRP A 251 -5.66 -17.44 8.02
N TYR A 252 -4.64 -16.66 7.64
CA TYR A 252 -3.39 -17.15 7.10
C TYR A 252 -2.24 -16.35 7.69
N ASP A 253 -1.22 -17.05 8.18
CA ASP A 253 -0.02 -16.41 8.70
C ASP A 253 0.92 -16.06 7.55
N LEU A 254 0.90 -14.79 7.11
CA LEU A 254 1.83 -14.29 6.08
C LEU A 254 3.29 -14.39 6.51
N TRP A 255 3.56 -14.36 7.83
CA TRP A 255 4.91 -14.46 8.36
C TRP A 255 5.50 -15.86 8.24
N SER A 256 4.67 -16.88 8.07
CA SER A 256 5.14 -18.24 7.75
C SER A 256 5.97 -18.31 6.46
N LEU A 257 5.79 -17.34 5.55
CA LEU A 257 6.59 -17.19 4.33
C LEU A 257 7.97 -16.51 4.56
N MET A 258 8.23 -16.00 5.78
CA MET A 258 9.51 -15.37 6.14
C MET A 258 10.53 -16.36 6.71
N THR A 259 10.14 -17.61 6.94
CA THR A 259 11.05 -18.63 7.48
C THR A 259 12.19 -18.93 6.51
N ASN A 260 13.38 -19.19 7.06
CA ASN A 260 14.54 -19.68 6.31
C ASN A 260 14.59 -21.21 6.25
N GLN A 261 13.67 -21.90 6.94
CA GLN A 261 13.56 -23.37 6.86
C GLN A 261 12.83 -23.74 5.57
N LYS A 262 13.53 -24.41 4.67
CA LYS A 262 13.04 -24.74 3.32
C LYS A 262 11.71 -25.50 3.35
N ALA A 263 11.62 -26.55 4.17
CA ALA A 263 10.42 -27.39 4.26
C ALA A 263 9.19 -26.60 4.78
N ASP A 264 9.38 -25.75 5.78
CA ASP A 264 8.28 -24.92 6.33
C ASP A 264 7.80 -23.90 5.31
N ARG A 265 8.74 -23.30 4.58
CA ARG A 265 8.43 -22.33 3.53
C ARG A 265 7.70 -22.98 2.34
N GLU A 266 8.13 -24.18 1.92
CA GLU A 266 7.43 -24.96 0.89
C GLU A 266 5.98 -25.26 1.30
N GLU A 267 5.72 -25.65 2.54
CA GLU A 267 4.36 -25.90 3.03
C GLU A 267 3.54 -24.61 3.10
N ALA A 268 4.14 -23.47 3.51
CA ALA A 268 3.49 -22.18 3.48
C ALA A 268 3.10 -21.76 2.05
N ILE A 269 4.01 -21.92 1.06
CA ILE A 269 3.74 -21.64 -0.36
C ILE A 269 2.61 -22.54 -0.87
N ARG A 270 2.70 -23.86 -0.67
CA ARG A 270 1.63 -24.81 -1.07
C ARG A 270 0.28 -24.45 -0.44
N THR A 271 0.28 -23.99 0.79
CA THR A 271 -0.96 -23.54 1.46
C THR A 271 -1.52 -22.27 0.83
N LEU A 272 -0.66 -21.32 0.47
CA LEU A 272 -1.05 -20.11 -0.24
C LEU A 272 -1.67 -20.44 -1.61
N GLU A 273 -1.04 -21.31 -2.38
CA GLU A 273 -1.53 -21.79 -3.70
C GLU A 273 -2.89 -22.49 -3.58
N ARG A 274 -3.02 -23.45 -2.65
CA ARG A 274 -4.29 -24.16 -2.43
C ARG A 274 -5.45 -23.26 -2.04
N ARG A 275 -5.17 -22.14 -1.39
CA ARG A 275 -6.18 -21.16 -0.92
C ARG A 275 -6.41 -20.04 -1.90
N SER A 276 -5.67 -19.98 -2.99
CA SER A 276 -5.82 -18.97 -4.02
C SER A 276 -7.20 -19.03 -4.68
N ALA A 277 -7.81 -17.88 -4.89
CA ALA A 277 -9.07 -17.75 -5.64
C ALA A 277 -8.90 -18.05 -7.14
N ILE A 278 -7.67 -17.97 -7.65
CA ILE A 278 -7.30 -18.27 -9.03
C ILE A 278 -6.34 -19.46 -9.02
N SER A 279 -6.66 -20.49 -9.77
CA SER A 279 -5.76 -21.61 -10.00
C SER A 279 -4.72 -21.25 -11.05
N ASP A 280 -3.46 -21.43 -10.74
CA ASP A 280 -2.35 -21.17 -11.65
C ASP A 280 -1.35 -22.34 -11.65
N SER A 281 -0.54 -22.43 -12.70
CA SER A 281 0.46 -23.48 -12.89
C SER A 281 1.90 -22.94 -12.87
N LEU A 282 2.11 -21.71 -12.38
CA LEU A 282 3.46 -21.20 -12.23
C LEU A 282 4.21 -22.02 -11.18
N ASP A 283 5.37 -22.51 -11.55
CA ASP A 283 6.26 -23.21 -10.62
C ASP A 283 6.83 -22.20 -9.60
N VAL A 284 6.57 -22.43 -8.31
CA VAL A 284 7.06 -21.61 -7.20
C VAL A 284 7.81 -22.49 -6.22
N GLN A 285 9.08 -22.19 -5.99
CA GLN A 285 9.96 -22.94 -5.12
C GLN A 285 10.29 -22.16 -3.83
N ALA A 286 10.79 -22.85 -2.81
CA ALA A 286 11.11 -22.24 -1.54
C ALA A 286 12.20 -21.16 -1.62
N ASP A 287 13.12 -21.28 -2.57
CA ASP A 287 14.22 -20.33 -2.81
C ASP A 287 13.86 -19.18 -3.75
N ASP A 288 12.64 -19.14 -4.30
CA ASP A 288 12.16 -17.97 -5.02
C ASP A 288 11.90 -16.79 -4.08
N GLN A 289 12.26 -15.59 -4.50
CA GLN A 289 11.85 -14.40 -3.80
C GLN A 289 10.38 -14.06 -4.08
N LEU A 290 9.59 -13.90 -3.04
CA LEU A 290 8.17 -13.57 -3.12
C LEU A 290 7.92 -12.09 -2.84
N LEU A 291 6.95 -11.52 -3.56
CA LEU A 291 6.39 -10.20 -3.33
C LEU A 291 4.90 -10.37 -2.99
N LEU A 292 4.50 -9.91 -1.82
CA LEU A 292 3.11 -9.91 -1.36
C LEU A 292 2.58 -8.49 -1.32
N LEU A 293 1.51 -8.22 -2.07
CA LEU A 293 0.77 -6.97 -2.01
C LEU A 293 -0.47 -7.18 -1.14
N VAL A 294 -0.55 -6.48 -0.03
CA VAL A 294 -1.58 -6.69 1.00
C VAL A 294 -2.42 -5.44 1.18
N THR A 295 -3.73 -5.56 1.02
CA THR A 295 -4.66 -4.46 1.24
C THR A 295 -5.90 -4.89 2.01
N CYS A 296 -6.57 -3.93 2.65
CA CYS A 296 -7.85 -4.18 3.30
C CYS A 296 -8.96 -4.46 2.27
N LEU A 297 -9.87 -5.37 2.58
CA LEU A 297 -11.15 -5.54 1.90
C LEU A 297 -12.27 -4.73 2.58
N ASP A 298 -13.49 -5.23 2.55
CA ASP A 298 -14.69 -4.54 3.05
C ASP A 298 -14.89 -4.72 4.58
N GLY A 299 -13.81 -4.73 5.35
CA GLY A 299 -13.84 -4.89 6.81
C GLY A 299 -12.49 -4.60 7.42
N ASP A 300 -12.47 -4.42 8.75
CA ASP A 300 -11.23 -4.08 9.46
C ASP A 300 -10.21 -5.24 9.46
N THR A 301 -10.68 -6.49 9.36
CA THR A 301 -9.84 -7.69 9.44
C THR A 301 -9.64 -8.39 8.10
N GLU A 302 -10.52 -8.17 7.12
CA GLU A 302 -10.41 -8.82 5.81
C GLU A 302 -9.28 -8.19 4.98
N ARG A 303 -8.47 -9.06 4.37
CA ARG A 303 -7.32 -8.68 3.53
C ARG A 303 -7.40 -9.35 2.16
N LEU A 304 -7.02 -8.62 1.13
CA LEU A 304 -6.69 -9.19 -0.17
C LEU A 304 -5.17 -9.22 -0.31
N VAL A 305 -4.65 -10.37 -0.66
CA VAL A 305 -3.22 -10.59 -0.89
C VAL A 305 -3.01 -11.04 -2.33
N ILE A 306 -2.18 -10.31 -3.05
CA ILE A 306 -1.67 -10.73 -4.35
C ILE A 306 -0.24 -11.22 -4.12
N ALA A 307 0.01 -12.49 -4.40
CA ALA A 307 1.31 -13.10 -4.26
C ALA A 307 1.97 -13.27 -5.63
N ALA A 308 3.20 -12.79 -5.75
CA ALA A 308 3.99 -12.90 -6.94
C ALA A 308 5.39 -13.45 -6.58
N ARG A 309 5.98 -14.23 -7.50
CA ARG A 309 7.37 -14.68 -7.38
C ARG A 309 8.27 -13.93 -8.36
N ARG A 310 9.48 -13.64 -7.95
CA ARG A 310 10.50 -13.01 -8.81
C ARG A 310 10.76 -13.88 -10.03
N LEU A 311 10.88 -13.26 -11.21
CA LEU A 311 11.30 -13.95 -12.41
C LEU A 311 12.71 -14.48 -12.22
N ARG A 312 12.93 -15.74 -12.60
CA ARG A 312 14.24 -16.38 -12.58
C ARG A 312 15.05 -15.94 -13.79
N GLU A 313 16.35 -16.14 -13.75
CA GLU A 313 17.23 -15.86 -14.88
C GLU A 313 16.76 -16.59 -16.14
N GLY A 314 16.66 -15.87 -17.26
CA GLY A 314 16.15 -16.39 -18.54
C GLY A 314 14.63 -16.39 -18.68
N GLU A 315 13.85 -16.18 -17.63
CA GLU A 315 12.41 -15.97 -17.74
C GLU A 315 12.06 -14.55 -18.16
N THR A 316 11.02 -14.42 -18.98
CA THR A 316 10.49 -13.10 -19.39
C THR A 316 8.99 -13.05 -19.12
N ALA A 317 8.50 -11.83 -18.86
CA ALA A 317 7.06 -11.56 -18.73
C ALA A 317 6.24 -12.11 -19.93
N GLY A 318 6.76 -11.93 -21.15
CA GLY A 318 6.13 -12.43 -22.38
C GLY A 318 6.09 -13.95 -22.47
N GLY A 319 7.15 -14.64 -22.03
CA GLY A 319 7.22 -16.11 -22.00
C GLY A 319 6.18 -16.74 -21.11
N LEU A 320 5.89 -16.11 -19.96
CA LEU A 320 4.87 -16.57 -19.02
C LEU A 320 3.43 -16.45 -19.54
N LEU A 321 3.17 -15.45 -20.41
CA LEU A 321 1.86 -15.27 -21.03
C LEU A 321 1.57 -16.35 -22.10
N MET A 322 2.60 -16.92 -22.74
CA MET A 322 2.46 -17.94 -23.77
C MET A 322 2.27 -19.36 -23.21
N MET A 323 2.65 -19.65 -21.97
CA MET A 323 2.53 -20.98 -21.36
C MET A 323 1.09 -21.47 -21.15
N LYS A 324 0.08 -20.64 -21.43
CA LYS A 324 -1.35 -20.97 -21.22
C LYS A 324 -2.19 -21.00 -22.50
N SER A 325 -1.60 -20.98 -23.67
CA SER A 325 -2.30 -21.11 -24.97
C SER A 325 -2.31 -22.55 -25.52
N GLU A 326 -1.92 -23.53 -24.73
CA GLU A 326 -2.07 -24.96 -24.99
C GLU A 326 -3.08 -25.58 -23.96
#